data_30c90876762177c74ace9c2f956b75a0
#
_entry.id   30c90876762177c74ace9c2f956b75a0
#
_cell.length_a   1.000
_cell.length_b   1.000
_cell.length_c   1.000
_cell.angle_alpha   90.00
_cell.angle_beta   90.00
_cell.angle_gamma   90.00
#
_symmetry.space_group_name_H-M   'P 1'
#
loop_
_entity.id
_entity.type
_entity.pdbx_description
1 polymer ?
#
loop_
_entity_poly.entity_id
_entity_poly.type
_entity_poly.pdbx_seq_one_letter_code
_entity_poly.pdbx_strand_id
1 'polypeptide(L)'
;MNHIPSPDTSDTGIERLIQAKGKTAARVTPADIEANIASEHYFTAGEGVIGAFAAGEFDSHSSDVVILRRDIASTEVIKPSLNLLTFCVLVLRNGFTVTGESACASPENFDAEIGRNIARQNAVQKIWPLMGYELRSKLSQLNTQTND
;
A
#
# COMPACT_ATOMS: atom_id res chain seq x y z
N MET A 1 -11.11 7.12 -38.79
CA MET A 1 -10.02 7.56 -37.89
C MET A 1 -9.46 6.34 -37.19
N ASN A 2 -8.21 5.97 -37.43
CA ASN A 2 -7.57 4.86 -36.72
C ASN A 2 -7.27 5.33 -35.30
N HIS A 3 -8.01 4.80 -34.33
CA HIS A 3 -7.71 4.99 -32.93
C HIS A 3 -6.44 4.19 -32.59
N ILE A 4 -5.32 4.88 -32.39
CA ILE A 4 -4.11 4.27 -31.86
C ILE A 4 -4.38 4.08 -30.37
N PRO A 5 -4.44 2.84 -29.84
CA PRO A 5 -4.67 2.60 -28.43
C PRO A 5 -3.51 3.23 -27.63
N SER A 6 -3.85 3.88 -26.52
CA SER A 6 -2.85 4.41 -25.60
C SER A 6 -1.92 3.29 -25.12
N PRO A 7 -0.62 3.54 -24.96
CA PRO A 7 0.30 2.53 -24.48
C PRO A 7 -0.12 2.05 -23.08
N ASP A 8 -0.04 0.75 -22.85
CA ASP A 8 -0.27 0.15 -21.52
C ASP A 8 0.92 0.51 -20.62
N THR A 9 0.71 1.47 -19.73
CA THR A 9 1.70 1.96 -18.77
C THR A 9 1.59 1.28 -17.40
N SER A 10 0.77 0.24 -17.28
CA SER A 10 0.75 -0.62 -16.09
C SER A 10 2.09 -1.33 -15.91
N ASP A 11 2.38 -1.78 -14.69
CA ASP A 11 3.58 -2.56 -14.40
C ASP A 11 3.72 -3.77 -15.35
N THR A 12 2.60 -4.44 -15.64
CA THR A 12 2.56 -5.57 -16.59
C THR A 12 2.83 -5.12 -18.03
N GLY A 13 2.29 -3.99 -18.46
CA GLY A 13 2.50 -3.45 -19.79
C GLY A 13 3.95 -3.04 -20.01
N ILE A 14 4.55 -2.37 -19.03
CA ILE A 14 5.96 -1.99 -19.04
C ILE A 14 6.86 -3.23 -19.05
N GLU A 15 6.53 -4.27 -18.25
CA GLU A 15 7.26 -5.53 -18.24
C GLU A 15 7.29 -6.20 -19.63
N ARG A 16 6.15 -6.25 -20.32
CA ARG A 16 6.09 -6.78 -21.70
C ARG A 16 6.97 -6.00 -22.65
N LEU A 17 7.02 -4.68 -22.53
CA LEU A 17 7.87 -3.82 -23.36
C LEU A 17 9.36 -4.05 -23.10
N ILE A 18 9.74 -4.22 -21.83
CA ILE A 18 11.12 -4.56 -21.43
C ILE A 18 11.55 -5.88 -22.05
N GLN A 19 10.70 -6.92 -21.93
CA GLN A 19 10.95 -8.23 -22.54
C GLN A 19 11.09 -8.15 -24.06
N ALA A 20 10.17 -7.43 -24.72
CA ALA A 20 10.21 -7.24 -26.18
C ALA A 20 11.49 -6.54 -26.66
N LYS A 21 12.06 -5.64 -25.84
CA LYS A 21 13.30 -4.92 -26.13
C LYS A 21 14.56 -5.66 -25.68
N GLY A 22 14.45 -6.84 -25.08
CA GLY A 22 15.57 -7.62 -24.58
C GLY A 22 16.36 -6.95 -23.45
N LYS A 23 15.74 -6.05 -22.68
CA LYS A 23 16.37 -5.33 -21.56
C LYS A 23 16.28 -6.14 -20.27
N THR A 24 16.90 -7.33 -20.28
CA THR A 24 16.74 -8.36 -19.23
C THR A 24 17.98 -8.57 -18.36
N ALA A 25 18.92 -7.62 -18.34
CA ALA A 25 19.98 -7.59 -17.34
C ALA A 25 19.39 -7.49 -15.92
N ALA A 26 20.25 -7.64 -14.90
CA ALA A 26 19.79 -7.60 -13.50
C ALA A 26 18.87 -6.40 -13.23
N ARG A 27 17.65 -6.66 -12.81
CA ARG A 27 16.58 -5.67 -12.59
C ARG A 27 15.55 -6.21 -11.61
N VAL A 28 14.74 -5.32 -11.07
CA VAL A 28 13.55 -5.68 -10.30
C VAL A 28 12.38 -5.89 -11.25
N THR A 29 11.66 -6.98 -11.11
CA THR A 29 10.47 -7.32 -11.91
C THR A 29 9.19 -7.21 -11.09
N PRO A 30 8.00 -7.10 -11.71
CA PRO A 30 6.73 -7.21 -10.98
C PRO A 30 6.62 -8.49 -10.16
N ALA A 31 7.14 -9.62 -10.65
CA ALA A 31 7.16 -10.88 -9.93
C ALA A 31 8.02 -10.81 -8.66
N ASP A 32 9.16 -10.10 -8.71
CA ASP A 32 10.01 -9.88 -7.54
C ASP A 32 9.30 -9.04 -6.47
N ILE A 33 8.56 -8.01 -6.89
CA ILE A 33 7.74 -7.19 -5.99
C ILE A 33 6.71 -8.06 -5.28
N GLU A 34 5.92 -8.84 -6.02
CA GLU A 34 4.90 -9.73 -5.43
C GLU A 34 5.53 -10.78 -4.51
N ALA A 35 6.65 -11.36 -4.89
CA ALA A 35 7.35 -12.35 -4.08
C ALA A 35 7.90 -11.76 -2.77
N ASN A 36 8.16 -10.46 -2.71
CA ASN A 36 8.65 -9.79 -1.50
C ASN A 36 7.55 -9.42 -0.50
N ILE A 37 6.27 -9.51 -0.88
CA ILE A 37 5.15 -9.25 0.02
C ILE A 37 4.90 -10.49 0.87
N ALA A 38 5.08 -10.38 2.19
CA ALA A 38 4.84 -11.46 3.14
C ALA A 38 3.39 -11.49 3.61
N SER A 39 2.77 -10.32 3.85
CA SER A 39 1.36 -10.19 4.23
C SER A 39 0.77 -8.86 3.83
N GLU A 40 -0.56 -8.84 3.71
CA GLU A 40 -1.35 -7.67 3.33
C GLU A 40 -2.45 -7.44 4.36
N HIS A 41 -2.68 -6.19 4.73
CA HIS A 41 -3.70 -5.80 5.70
C HIS A 41 -4.45 -4.59 5.18
N TYR A 42 -5.77 -4.59 5.36
CA TYR A 42 -6.65 -3.54 4.88
C TYR A 42 -7.60 -3.11 5.98
N PHE A 43 -7.80 -1.82 6.11
CA PHE A 43 -8.80 -1.22 7.01
C PHE A 43 -9.13 0.20 6.56
N THR A 44 -10.31 0.67 6.92
CA THR A 44 -10.62 2.09 6.81
C THR A 44 -10.08 2.85 8.01
N ALA A 45 -9.89 4.16 7.87
CA ALA A 45 -9.49 4.99 9.00
C ALA A 45 -10.48 4.88 10.17
N GLY A 46 -11.80 4.73 9.87
CA GLY A 46 -12.83 4.50 10.89
C GLY A 46 -12.61 3.20 11.66
N GLU A 47 -12.35 2.10 10.97
CA GLU A 47 -12.02 0.79 11.59
C GLU A 47 -10.74 0.89 12.43
N GLY A 48 -9.73 1.63 11.97
CA GLY A 48 -8.50 1.86 12.72
C GLY A 48 -8.74 2.61 14.03
N VAL A 49 -9.58 3.64 14.00
CA VAL A 49 -9.97 4.40 15.20
C VAL A 49 -10.74 3.51 16.18
N ILE A 50 -11.70 2.72 15.69
CA ILE A 50 -12.45 1.75 16.52
C ILE A 50 -11.48 0.74 17.17
N GLY A 51 -10.56 0.20 16.39
CA GLY A 51 -9.57 -0.76 16.87
C GLY A 51 -8.67 -0.19 17.97
N ALA A 52 -8.22 1.05 17.83
CA ALA A 52 -7.45 1.75 18.84
C ALA A 52 -8.25 1.95 20.14
N PHE A 53 -9.52 2.33 20.06
CA PHE A 53 -10.41 2.40 21.22
C PHE A 53 -10.59 1.04 21.91
N ALA A 54 -10.80 -0.03 21.14
CA ALA A 54 -10.98 -1.38 21.66
C ALA A 54 -9.71 -1.89 22.36
N ALA A 55 -8.53 -1.51 21.90
CA ALA A 55 -7.25 -1.85 22.51
C ALA A 55 -7.00 -1.14 23.85
N GLY A 56 -7.80 -0.13 24.21
CA GLY A 56 -7.67 0.61 25.48
C GLY A 56 -6.48 1.59 25.50
N GLU A 57 -5.95 1.95 24.37
CA GLU A 57 -4.79 2.84 24.23
C GLU A 57 -5.12 4.33 24.46
N PHE A 58 -6.38 4.67 24.71
CA PHE A 58 -6.78 6.01 25.06
C PHE A 58 -6.66 6.27 26.56
N ASP A 59 -5.98 7.35 26.90
CA ASP A 59 -5.74 7.78 28.27
C ASP A 59 -7.05 7.80 29.09
N SER A 60 -7.05 7.03 30.18
CA SER A 60 -8.19 6.88 31.08
C SER A 60 -8.54 8.15 31.88
N HIS A 61 -7.82 9.26 31.65
CA HIS A 61 -7.98 10.51 32.37
C HIS A 61 -9.01 11.48 31.76
N SER A 62 -9.55 11.17 30.59
CA SER A 62 -10.65 11.95 30.00
C SER A 62 -11.99 11.30 30.33
N SER A 63 -12.86 12.04 31.01
CA SER A 63 -14.25 11.61 31.29
C SER A 63 -15.02 11.30 30.01
N ASP A 64 -14.62 11.87 28.90
CA ASP A 64 -15.23 11.69 27.58
C ASP A 64 -14.93 10.29 26.98
N VAL A 65 -13.79 9.68 27.37
CA VAL A 65 -13.38 8.34 26.92
C VAL A 65 -14.27 7.24 27.54
N VAL A 66 -14.77 7.44 28.75
CA VAL A 66 -15.66 6.46 29.43
C VAL A 66 -17.03 6.40 28.75
N ILE A 67 -17.49 7.54 28.22
CA ILE A 67 -18.76 7.62 27.46
C ILE A 67 -18.59 6.92 26.11
N LEU A 68 -17.45 7.09 25.46
CA LEU A 68 -17.12 6.50 24.16
C LEU A 68 -17.01 4.96 24.19
N ARG A 69 -16.56 4.36 25.30
CA ARG A 69 -16.54 2.88 25.46
C ARG A 69 -17.93 2.25 25.49
N ARG A 70 -18.96 2.99 25.95
CA ARG A 70 -20.35 2.52 25.96
C ARG A 70 -21.05 2.69 24.62
N ASP A 71 -20.64 3.69 23.83
CA ASP A 71 -21.32 4.12 22.61
C ASP A 71 -20.55 3.79 21.32
N ILE A 72 -19.56 2.88 21.35
CA ILE A 72 -18.89 2.39 20.13
C ILE A 72 -19.90 1.78 19.13
N ALA A 73 -21.09 1.41 19.63
CA ALA A 73 -22.21 0.99 18.79
C ALA A 73 -23.00 2.16 18.20
N SER A 74 -22.82 3.39 18.67
CA SER A 74 -23.48 4.56 18.11
C SER A 74 -22.57 5.23 17.05
N THR A 75 -23.06 5.29 15.86
CA THR A 75 -22.48 5.78 14.62
C THR A 75 -21.99 7.25 14.68
N GLU A 76 -22.24 7.96 15.77
CA GLU A 76 -21.95 9.39 15.92
C GLU A 76 -20.51 9.72 16.32
N VAL A 77 -19.79 8.75 16.87
CA VAL A 77 -18.41 8.96 17.36
C VAL A 77 -17.38 8.95 16.23
N ILE A 78 -17.66 8.25 15.15
CA ILE A 78 -16.77 8.17 14.01
C ILE A 78 -17.28 9.10 12.93
N LYS A 79 -16.49 10.12 12.59
CA LYS A 79 -16.83 11.00 11.47
C LYS A 79 -17.00 10.16 10.21
N PRO A 80 -18.09 10.31 9.47
CA PRO A 80 -18.35 9.54 8.24
C PRO A 80 -17.20 9.60 7.23
N SER A 81 -16.44 10.69 7.20
CA SER A 81 -15.28 10.86 6.33
C SER A 81 -14.15 9.84 6.60
N LEU A 82 -14.03 9.32 7.83
CA LEU A 82 -13.02 8.29 8.16
C LEU A 82 -13.33 6.95 7.49
N ASN A 83 -14.59 6.68 7.18
CA ASN A 83 -15.01 5.47 6.47
C ASN A 83 -14.74 5.53 4.96
N LEU A 84 -14.38 6.70 4.43
CA LEU A 84 -14.06 6.91 3.02
C LEU A 84 -12.55 6.81 2.72
N LEU A 85 -11.73 6.65 3.75
CA LEU A 85 -10.28 6.50 3.63
C LEU A 85 -9.88 5.07 3.94
N THR A 86 -9.37 4.38 2.92
CA THR A 86 -8.90 2.99 3.01
C THR A 86 -7.38 2.96 3.06
N PHE A 87 -6.83 2.16 3.96
CA PHE A 87 -5.41 1.87 4.05
C PHE A 87 -5.12 0.44 3.59
N CYS A 88 -4.00 0.29 2.91
CA CYS A 88 -3.31 -0.98 2.71
C CYS A 88 -1.97 -0.91 3.44
N VAL A 89 -1.68 -1.91 4.27
CA VAL A 89 -0.37 -2.11 4.88
C VAL A 89 0.21 -3.39 4.33
N LEU A 90 1.36 -3.29 3.67
CA LEU A 90 2.12 -4.44 3.20
C LEU A 90 3.31 -4.66 4.12
N VAL A 91 3.49 -5.89 4.57
CA VAL A 91 4.68 -6.33 5.29
C VAL A 91 5.57 -7.06 4.32
N LEU A 92 6.80 -6.60 4.16
CA LEU A 92 7.79 -7.22 3.29
C LEU A 92 8.51 -8.37 4.00
N ARG A 93 9.17 -9.23 3.27
CA ARG A 93 9.82 -10.43 3.83
C ARG A 93 10.88 -10.14 4.88
N ASN A 94 11.54 -8.99 4.79
CA ASN A 94 12.52 -8.54 5.80
C ASN A 94 11.88 -7.85 7.01
N GLY A 95 10.53 -7.78 7.08
CA GLY A 95 9.78 -7.09 8.14
C GLY A 95 9.57 -5.59 7.92
N PHE A 96 10.11 -5.00 6.85
CA PHE A 96 9.82 -3.61 6.53
C PHE A 96 8.36 -3.45 6.08
N THR A 97 7.75 -2.31 6.38
CA THR A 97 6.36 -2.05 6.03
C THR A 97 6.24 -0.88 5.07
N VAL A 98 5.29 -0.99 4.15
CA VAL A 98 4.86 0.11 3.29
C VAL A 98 3.35 0.25 3.35
N THR A 99 2.84 1.45 3.16
CA THR A 99 1.42 1.76 3.17
C THR A 99 0.99 2.41 1.88
N GLY A 100 -0.27 2.22 1.53
CA GLY A 100 -0.95 2.95 0.47
C GLY A 100 -2.35 3.33 0.93
N GLU A 101 -2.83 4.45 0.44
CA GLU A 101 -4.13 5.01 0.80
C GLU A 101 -5.01 5.16 -0.43
N SER A 102 -6.33 5.07 -0.22
CA SER A 102 -7.35 5.45 -1.18
C SER A 102 -8.42 6.27 -0.48
N ALA A 103 -8.63 7.50 -0.92
CA ALA A 103 -9.64 8.39 -0.39
C ALA A 103 -10.77 8.56 -1.41
N CYS A 104 -12.00 8.27 -0.99
CA CYS A 104 -13.20 8.49 -1.79
C CYS A 104 -13.83 9.83 -1.43
N ALA A 105 -14.12 10.66 -2.44
CA ALA A 105 -14.69 12.00 -2.22
C ALA A 105 -16.18 11.98 -1.89
N SER A 106 -16.93 11.00 -2.43
CA SER A 106 -18.37 10.91 -2.29
C SER A 106 -18.78 9.59 -1.66
N PRO A 107 -19.58 9.61 -0.57
CA PRO A 107 -20.04 8.36 0.07
C PRO A 107 -20.80 7.43 -0.88
N GLU A 108 -21.55 8.00 -1.82
CA GLU A 108 -22.35 7.25 -2.81
C GLU A 108 -21.47 6.45 -3.78
N ASN A 109 -20.23 6.88 -3.99
CA ASN A 109 -19.27 6.23 -4.87
C ASN A 109 -18.32 5.28 -4.11
N PHE A 110 -18.46 5.18 -2.79
CA PHE A 110 -17.59 4.32 -2.00
C PHE A 110 -17.84 2.86 -2.33
N ASP A 111 -16.77 2.16 -2.69
CA ASP A 111 -16.72 0.73 -2.89
C ASP A 111 -15.46 0.18 -2.21
N ALA A 112 -15.66 -0.76 -1.29
CA ALA A 112 -14.57 -1.29 -0.49
C ALA A 112 -13.53 -2.06 -1.31
N GLU A 113 -13.96 -2.76 -2.36
CA GLU A 113 -13.05 -3.50 -3.24
C GLU A 113 -12.20 -2.55 -4.07
N ILE A 114 -12.81 -1.54 -4.67
CA ILE A 114 -12.11 -0.51 -5.44
C ILE A 114 -11.12 0.24 -4.52
N GLY A 115 -11.56 0.62 -3.32
CA GLY A 115 -10.70 1.29 -2.34
C GLY A 115 -9.48 0.47 -1.97
N ARG A 116 -9.64 -0.83 -1.69
CA ARG A 116 -8.53 -1.74 -1.38
C ARG A 116 -7.58 -1.90 -2.56
N ASN A 117 -8.09 -2.05 -3.78
CA ASN A 117 -7.26 -2.20 -4.97
C ASN A 117 -6.40 -0.96 -5.24
N ILE A 118 -6.96 0.24 -5.11
CA ILE A 118 -6.21 1.49 -5.27
C ILE A 118 -5.17 1.65 -4.15
N ALA A 119 -5.55 1.40 -2.91
CA ALA A 119 -4.65 1.48 -1.76
C ALA A 119 -3.47 0.50 -1.92
N ARG A 120 -3.73 -0.73 -2.39
CA ARG A 120 -2.69 -1.72 -2.68
C ARG A 120 -1.74 -1.25 -3.78
N GLN A 121 -2.26 -0.75 -4.89
CA GLN A 121 -1.43 -0.21 -5.97
C GLN A 121 -0.49 0.90 -5.46
N ASN A 122 -1.02 1.81 -4.63
CA ASN A 122 -0.23 2.89 -4.05
C ASN A 122 0.84 2.37 -3.08
N ALA A 123 0.56 1.33 -2.31
CA ALA A 123 1.55 0.67 -1.45
C ALA A 123 2.64 -0.03 -2.28
N VAL A 124 2.25 -0.78 -3.31
CA VAL A 124 3.19 -1.50 -4.21
C VAL A 124 4.16 -0.54 -4.88
N GLN A 125 3.70 0.65 -5.31
CA GLN A 125 4.58 1.64 -5.93
C GLN A 125 5.72 2.09 -5.01
N LYS A 126 5.56 2.02 -3.70
CA LYS A 126 6.61 2.34 -2.73
C LYS A 126 7.67 1.23 -2.60
N ILE A 127 7.37 0.01 -3.01
CA ILE A 127 8.32 -1.11 -2.97
C ILE A 127 9.38 -0.99 -4.08
N TRP A 128 9.00 -0.51 -5.25
CA TRP A 128 9.90 -0.39 -6.40
C TRP A 128 11.21 0.33 -6.09
N PRO A 129 11.20 1.56 -5.53
CA PRO A 129 12.44 2.27 -5.22
C PRO A 129 13.25 1.59 -4.11
N LEU A 130 12.61 0.90 -3.15
CA LEU A 130 13.30 0.17 -2.09
C LEU A 130 14.10 -1.01 -2.66
N MET A 131 13.46 -1.81 -3.51
CA MET A 131 14.11 -2.96 -4.13
C MET A 131 15.12 -2.54 -5.20
N GLY A 132 14.85 -1.46 -5.92
CA GLY A 132 15.78 -0.86 -6.87
C GLY A 132 17.06 -0.38 -6.19
N TYR A 133 16.94 0.30 -5.06
CA TYR A 133 18.08 0.73 -4.24
C TYR A 133 18.89 -0.47 -3.71
N GLU A 134 18.21 -1.50 -3.20
CA GLU A 134 18.85 -2.72 -2.72
C GLU A 134 19.65 -3.40 -3.84
N LEU A 135 19.04 -3.57 -5.01
CA LEU A 135 19.71 -4.15 -6.18
C LEU A 135 20.93 -3.33 -6.58
N ARG A 136 20.79 -2.01 -6.67
CA ARG A 136 21.90 -1.12 -7.03
C ARG A 136 23.05 -1.23 -6.04
N SER A 137 22.77 -1.34 -4.76
CA SER A 137 23.79 -1.50 -3.73
C SER A 137 24.56 -2.83 -3.90
N LYS A 138 23.84 -3.93 -4.15
CA LYS A 138 24.45 -5.25 -4.43
C LYS A 138 25.35 -5.23 -5.66
N LEU A 139 24.88 -4.64 -6.77
CA LEU A 139 25.67 -4.52 -8.00
C LEU A 139 26.93 -3.67 -7.81
N SER A 140 26.85 -2.61 -7.02
CA SER A 140 27.99 -1.76 -6.68
C SER A 140 29.08 -2.51 -5.92
N GLN A 141 28.69 -3.35 -4.95
CA GLN A 141 29.61 -4.16 -4.14
C GLN A 141 30.32 -5.21 -4.99
N LEU A 142 29.61 -5.88 -5.91
CA LEU A 142 30.19 -6.87 -6.80
C LEU A 142 31.27 -6.26 -7.73
N ASN A 143 31.04 -5.06 -8.25
CA ASN A 143 32.00 -4.38 -9.11
C ASN A 143 33.27 -3.95 -8.36
N THR A 144 33.18 -3.71 -7.07
CA THR A 144 34.35 -3.37 -6.25
C THR A 144 35.25 -4.60 -5.99
N GLN A 145 34.63 -5.77 -5.84
CA GLN A 145 35.37 -7.03 -5.58
C GLN A 145 36.09 -7.58 -6.81
N THR A 146 35.69 -7.21 -8.03
CA THR A 146 36.31 -7.65 -9.28
C THR A 146 37.48 -6.79 -9.72
N ASN A 147 37.75 -5.66 -9.05
CA ASN A 147 38.87 -4.77 -9.39
C ASN A 147 40.05 -4.84 -8.43
N ASP A 148 40.06 -5.79 -7.49
CA ASP A 148 41.17 -6.18 -6.64
C ASP A 148 41.79 -7.50 -7.14
#